data_c52c0873ad8781f6580e5657de548bfd
#
_entry.id   c52c0873ad8781f6580e5657de548bfd
#
_cell.length_a   1.000
_cell.length_b   1.000
_cell.length_c   1.000
_cell.angle_alpha   90.00
_cell.angle_beta   90.00
_cell.angle_gamma   90.00
#
_symmetry.space_group_name_H-M   'P 1'
#
loop_
_entity.id
_entity.type
_entity.pdbx_description
1 polymer ?
#
loop_
_entity_poly.entity_id
_entity_poly.type
_entity_poly.pdbx_seq_one_letter_code
_entity_poly.pdbx_strand_id
1 'polypeptide(L)'
;MSSTQILQVTSVDEQLSGLPRGLSFFDPILRHEVREELEAGGEAYISRSPEKGTSGLFIYDAWEATGTIFTKSREAFDSFLALKPSSFIFSELDVPEIPREAWNIWQLDVDRAPSDHRFRHRVSIDTDPKEIERFMVSTQPETNPRWISVALKHGDKCFVTRIDNRIVGIAWVTIVGSIARSYGLFVEPQFRRMGIMNDNLQARVIYLKARRVHTLINEIAESNIASSKHVEKAGERIVGKLYLYTTPA
;
A
#
# COMPACT_ATOMS: atom_id res chain seq x y z
N MET A 1 6.58 -36.20 -5.20
CA MET A 1 6.07 -34.83 -5.33
C MET A 1 6.71 -34.04 -4.22
N SER A 2 7.58 -33.08 -4.54
CA SER A 2 8.20 -32.21 -3.52
C SER A 2 7.16 -31.18 -3.07
N SER A 3 6.78 -31.21 -1.80
CA SER A 3 5.78 -30.29 -1.25
C SER A 3 6.40 -28.90 -1.06
N THR A 4 5.67 -27.87 -1.49
CA THR A 4 5.98 -26.48 -1.14
C THR A 4 5.90 -26.31 0.37
N GLN A 5 6.94 -25.73 0.97
CA GLN A 5 6.98 -25.41 2.40
C GLN A 5 6.67 -23.94 2.61
N ILE A 6 5.84 -23.63 3.60
CA ILE A 6 5.60 -22.27 4.08
C ILE A 6 6.47 -22.03 5.32
N LEU A 7 7.27 -20.97 5.28
CA LEU A 7 8.19 -20.59 6.36
C LEU A 7 7.85 -19.19 6.83
N GLN A 8 7.70 -19.01 8.15
CA GLN A 8 7.52 -17.68 8.74
C GLN A 8 8.82 -16.88 8.65
N VAL A 9 8.71 -15.62 8.26
CA VAL A 9 9.85 -14.69 8.19
C VAL A 9 10.16 -14.19 9.60
N THR A 10 11.37 -14.48 10.08
CA THR A 10 11.89 -14.02 11.38
C THR A 10 13.05 -13.03 11.22
N SER A 11 13.66 -12.98 10.03
CA SER A 11 14.74 -12.06 9.67
C SER A 11 14.56 -11.57 8.24
N VAL A 12 14.29 -10.28 8.08
CA VAL A 12 14.00 -9.65 6.76
C VAL A 12 15.19 -9.77 5.81
N ASP A 13 16.37 -9.40 6.29
CA ASP A 13 17.55 -9.29 5.41
C ASP A 13 18.06 -10.65 4.94
N GLU A 14 18.01 -11.66 5.79
CA GLU A 14 18.48 -13.00 5.47
C GLU A 14 17.47 -13.77 4.62
N GLN A 15 16.21 -13.79 5.04
CA GLN A 15 15.18 -14.63 4.41
C GLN A 15 14.64 -14.05 3.11
N LEU A 16 14.59 -12.71 2.96
CA LEU A 16 14.15 -12.07 1.73
C LEU A 16 15.26 -11.86 0.69
N SER A 17 16.52 -12.18 1.02
CA SER A 17 17.63 -12.11 0.05
C SER A 17 17.41 -13.02 -1.18
N GLY A 18 16.70 -14.13 -0.99
CA GLY A 18 16.40 -15.12 -2.03
C GLY A 18 15.08 -14.91 -2.78
N LEU A 19 14.36 -13.81 -2.57
CA LEU A 19 13.16 -13.54 -3.36
C LEU A 19 13.51 -13.33 -4.84
N PRO A 20 12.80 -13.99 -5.76
CA PRO A 20 13.02 -13.80 -7.19
C PRO A 20 12.65 -12.36 -7.60
N ARG A 21 13.43 -11.79 -8.54
CA ARG A 21 13.08 -10.51 -9.14
C ARG A 21 11.83 -10.63 -10.01
N GLY A 22 10.98 -9.62 -10.00
CA GLY A 22 9.72 -9.60 -10.74
C GLY A 22 8.65 -10.51 -10.13
N LEU A 23 8.74 -10.78 -8.83
CA LEU A 23 7.72 -11.48 -8.07
C LEU A 23 6.43 -10.66 -8.04
N SER A 24 6.56 -9.35 -7.94
CA SER A 24 5.47 -8.39 -7.87
C SER A 24 5.84 -7.08 -8.56
N PHE A 25 4.84 -6.30 -8.92
CA PHE A 25 4.99 -4.91 -9.33
C PHE A 25 5.65 -4.05 -8.21
N PHE A 26 5.47 -4.47 -6.95
CA PHE A 26 5.99 -3.80 -5.76
C PHE A 26 7.39 -4.26 -5.31
N ASP A 27 8.06 -5.11 -6.06
CA ASP A 27 9.39 -5.65 -5.71
C ASP A 27 10.35 -4.63 -5.06
N PRO A 28 10.42 -3.36 -5.54
CA PRO A 28 11.34 -2.39 -4.97
C PRO A 28 11.05 -2.02 -3.51
N ILE A 29 9.80 -2.13 -3.08
CA ILE A 29 9.35 -1.73 -1.74
C ILE A 29 9.04 -2.90 -0.80
N LEU A 30 8.96 -4.14 -1.31
CA LEU A 30 8.55 -5.32 -0.52
C LEU A 30 9.32 -5.50 0.79
N ARG A 31 10.63 -5.29 0.79
CA ARG A 31 11.45 -5.44 2.00
C ARG A 31 11.11 -4.40 3.06
N HIS A 32 10.79 -3.19 2.62
CA HIS A 32 10.36 -2.11 3.51
C HIS A 32 9.02 -2.46 4.15
N GLU A 33 8.04 -2.87 3.36
CA GLU A 33 6.71 -3.27 3.84
C GLU A 33 6.76 -4.46 4.82
N VAL A 34 7.55 -5.51 4.51
CA VAL A 34 7.73 -6.64 5.45
C VAL A 34 8.29 -6.19 6.79
N ARG A 35 9.28 -5.27 6.77
CA ARG A 35 9.88 -4.76 8.00
C ARG A 35 8.87 -3.96 8.83
N GLU A 36 8.12 -3.08 8.19
CA GLU A 36 7.09 -2.29 8.85
C GLU A 36 6.02 -3.19 9.46
N GLU A 37 5.53 -4.17 8.69
CA GLU A 37 4.48 -5.07 9.16
C GLU A 37 4.91 -5.89 10.38
N LEU A 38 6.12 -6.48 10.34
CA LEU A 38 6.65 -7.24 11.47
C LEU A 38 6.84 -6.36 12.72
N GLU A 39 7.28 -5.11 12.58
CA GLU A 39 7.41 -4.18 13.71
C GLU A 39 6.04 -3.70 14.23
N ALA A 40 5.03 -3.60 13.37
CA ALA A 40 3.66 -3.29 13.77
C ALA A 40 2.95 -4.45 14.48
N GLY A 41 3.54 -5.64 14.45
CA GLY A 41 3.03 -6.85 15.09
C GLY A 41 2.26 -7.78 14.15
N GLY A 42 2.36 -7.55 12.85
CA GLY A 42 1.90 -8.46 11.82
C GLY A 42 2.85 -9.63 11.56
N GLU A 43 2.60 -10.37 10.51
CA GLU A 43 3.32 -11.59 10.18
C GLU A 43 3.75 -11.58 8.71
N ALA A 44 4.84 -12.26 8.41
CA ALA A 44 5.26 -12.50 7.03
C ALA A 44 5.68 -13.95 6.83
N TYR A 45 5.42 -14.48 5.64
CA TYR A 45 5.69 -15.87 5.27
C TYR A 45 6.25 -15.96 3.86
N ILE A 46 7.15 -16.89 3.63
CA ILE A 46 7.67 -17.22 2.31
C ILE A 46 7.28 -18.64 1.92
N SER A 47 6.95 -18.84 0.65
CA SER A 47 6.82 -20.20 0.09
C SER A 47 8.13 -20.62 -0.54
N ARG A 48 8.59 -21.83 -0.22
CA ARG A 48 9.84 -22.38 -0.73
C ARG A 48 9.63 -23.79 -1.29
N SER A 49 10.06 -24.00 -2.52
CA SER A 49 10.10 -25.31 -3.16
C SER A 49 11.57 -25.80 -3.19
N PRO A 50 11.86 -27.07 -2.90
CA PRO A 50 13.20 -27.63 -3.01
C PRO A 50 13.82 -27.48 -4.40
N GLU A 51 12.98 -27.52 -5.46
CA GLU A 51 13.44 -27.46 -6.85
C GLU A 51 13.50 -26.04 -7.41
N LYS A 52 12.59 -25.15 -6.99
CA LYS A 52 12.42 -23.81 -7.57
C LYS A 52 12.88 -22.68 -6.65
N GLY A 53 13.29 -22.97 -5.42
CA GLY A 53 13.61 -21.97 -4.42
C GLY A 53 12.37 -21.22 -3.92
N THR A 54 12.53 -19.95 -3.52
CA THR A 54 11.42 -19.11 -3.05
C THR A 54 10.50 -18.74 -4.21
N SER A 55 9.21 -18.99 -4.09
CA SER A 55 8.19 -18.77 -5.13
C SER A 55 7.09 -17.81 -4.73
N GLY A 56 7.06 -17.34 -3.49
CA GLY A 56 6.06 -16.39 -3.03
C GLY A 56 6.40 -15.77 -1.67
N LEU A 57 5.75 -14.65 -1.41
CA LEU A 57 5.77 -13.92 -0.15
C LEU A 57 4.32 -13.62 0.26
N PHE A 58 3.99 -13.76 1.52
CA PHE A 58 2.74 -13.34 2.13
C PHE A 58 3.03 -12.43 3.31
N ILE A 59 2.42 -11.26 3.32
CA ILE A 59 2.45 -10.29 4.41
C ILE A 59 1.04 -10.21 4.98
N TYR A 60 0.89 -10.28 6.29
CA TYR A 60 -0.41 -10.35 6.96
C TYR A 60 -0.50 -9.45 8.18
N ASP A 61 -1.45 -8.52 8.16
CA ASP A 61 -1.88 -7.73 9.31
C ASP A 61 -2.98 -8.47 10.08
N ALA A 62 -2.63 -8.95 11.26
CA ALA A 62 -3.58 -9.68 12.12
C ALA A 62 -4.64 -8.77 12.75
N TRP A 63 -4.39 -7.46 12.85
CA TRP A 63 -5.33 -6.49 13.39
C TRP A 63 -6.50 -6.22 12.43
N GLU A 64 -6.17 -5.97 11.16
CA GLU A 64 -7.16 -5.70 10.12
C GLU A 64 -7.72 -6.99 9.48
N ALA A 65 -7.16 -8.15 9.82
CA ALA A 65 -7.40 -9.44 9.16
C ALA A 65 -7.22 -9.32 7.63
N THR A 66 -6.21 -8.56 7.21
CA THR A 66 -5.88 -8.34 5.80
C THR A 66 -4.48 -8.85 5.49
N GLY A 67 -4.22 -9.15 4.23
CA GLY A 67 -2.89 -9.55 3.82
C GLY A 67 -2.65 -9.35 2.32
N THR A 68 -1.39 -9.45 1.92
CA THR A 68 -0.99 -9.36 0.52
C THR A 68 -0.13 -10.54 0.14
N ILE A 69 -0.53 -11.28 -0.91
CA ILE A 69 0.20 -12.41 -1.46
C ILE A 69 0.89 -11.97 -2.75
N PHE A 70 2.21 -12.04 -2.74
CA PHE A 70 3.06 -11.79 -3.90
C PHE A 70 3.57 -13.12 -4.45
N THR A 71 2.94 -13.63 -5.51
CA THR A 71 3.33 -14.87 -6.16
C THR A 71 2.78 -14.95 -7.59
N LYS A 72 3.44 -15.73 -8.43
CA LYS A 72 2.95 -16.16 -9.74
C LYS A 72 2.58 -17.64 -9.74
N SER A 73 2.70 -18.31 -8.59
CA SER A 73 2.39 -19.72 -8.41
C SER A 73 1.03 -19.91 -7.76
N ARG A 74 0.12 -20.62 -8.43
CA ARG A 74 -1.18 -20.99 -7.88
C ARG A 74 -1.04 -21.84 -6.61
N GLU A 75 -0.11 -22.79 -6.59
CA GLU A 75 0.15 -23.65 -5.43
C GLU A 75 0.58 -22.83 -4.20
N ALA A 76 1.48 -21.85 -4.38
CA ALA A 76 1.89 -20.96 -3.31
C ALA A 76 0.72 -20.08 -2.82
N PHE A 77 -0.10 -19.57 -3.75
CA PHE A 77 -1.28 -18.77 -3.43
C PHE A 77 -2.27 -19.57 -2.57
N ASP A 78 -2.64 -20.78 -3.00
CA ASP A 78 -3.59 -21.64 -2.26
C ASP A 78 -3.05 -22.02 -0.87
N SER A 79 -1.73 -22.25 -0.76
CA SER A 79 -1.08 -22.55 0.52
C SER A 79 -1.14 -21.36 1.49
N PHE A 80 -0.96 -20.13 1.00
CA PHE A 80 -1.07 -18.93 1.80
C PHE A 80 -2.53 -18.64 2.23
N LEU A 81 -3.50 -18.84 1.32
CA LEU A 81 -4.92 -18.71 1.67
C LEU A 81 -5.33 -19.68 2.79
N ALA A 82 -4.85 -20.91 2.73
CA ALA A 82 -5.14 -21.92 3.75
C ALA A 82 -4.53 -21.57 5.12
N LEU A 83 -3.48 -20.76 5.15
CA LEU A 83 -2.80 -20.35 6.38
C LEU A 83 -3.63 -19.35 7.20
N LYS A 84 -4.37 -18.46 6.53
CA LYS A 84 -5.16 -17.39 7.15
C LYS A 84 -6.57 -17.37 6.54
N PRO A 85 -7.46 -18.29 6.95
CA PRO A 85 -8.84 -18.31 6.50
C PRO A 85 -9.61 -17.09 7.05
N SER A 86 -10.67 -16.70 6.35
CA SER A 86 -11.56 -15.57 6.72
C SER A 86 -10.89 -14.19 6.68
N SER A 87 -9.86 -14.04 5.86
CA SER A 87 -9.12 -12.79 5.69
C SER A 87 -9.44 -12.12 4.35
N PHE A 88 -9.17 -10.81 4.27
CA PHE A 88 -9.15 -10.08 3.01
C PHE A 88 -7.73 -10.15 2.44
N ILE A 89 -7.58 -10.72 1.24
CA ILE A 89 -6.26 -11.00 0.67
C ILE A 89 -6.09 -10.27 -0.65
N PHE A 90 -5.09 -9.41 -0.75
CA PHE A 90 -4.65 -8.81 -2.00
C PHE A 90 -3.64 -9.70 -2.72
N SER A 91 -3.76 -9.84 -4.05
CA SER A 91 -2.75 -10.49 -4.89
C SER A 91 -2.80 -9.98 -6.33
N GLU A 92 -1.65 -9.99 -7.01
CA GLU A 92 -1.58 -9.77 -8.47
C GLU A 92 -2.01 -11.02 -9.27
N LEU A 93 -2.05 -12.19 -8.64
CA LEU A 93 -2.48 -13.43 -9.29
C LEU A 93 -4.00 -13.42 -9.47
N ASP A 94 -4.47 -13.55 -10.72
CA ASP A 94 -5.89 -13.68 -11.04
C ASP A 94 -6.35 -15.12 -10.86
N VAL A 95 -7.27 -15.33 -9.91
CA VAL A 95 -7.88 -16.63 -9.59
C VAL A 95 -9.41 -16.52 -9.74
N PRO A 96 -9.93 -16.70 -10.97
CA PRO A 96 -11.34 -16.41 -11.31
C PRO A 96 -12.36 -17.20 -10.50
N GLU A 97 -12.00 -18.38 -10.01
CA GLU A 97 -12.88 -19.28 -9.26
C GLU A 97 -13.17 -18.79 -7.82
N ILE A 98 -12.38 -17.84 -7.32
CA ILE A 98 -12.57 -17.27 -5.98
C ILE A 98 -13.22 -15.89 -6.11
N PRO A 99 -14.28 -15.59 -5.34
CA PRO A 99 -14.89 -14.25 -5.32
C PRO A 99 -13.86 -13.17 -5.07
N ARG A 100 -13.84 -12.13 -5.90
CA ARG A 100 -12.85 -11.06 -5.81
C ARG A 100 -13.34 -9.72 -6.32
N GLU A 101 -12.76 -8.64 -5.80
CA GLU A 101 -12.85 -7.30 -6.36
C GLU A 101 -11.54 -6.96 -7.09
N ALA A 102 -11.64 -6.37 -8.28
CA ALA A 102 -10.46 -5.92 -9.03
C ALA A 102 -10.04 -4.51 -8.62
N TRP A 103 -8.73 -4.31 -8.49
CA TRP A 103 -8.08 -3.03 -8.20
C TRP A 103 -7.07 -2.73 -9.31
N ASN A 104 -7.03 -1.49 -9.76
CA ASN A 104 -6.04 -1.02 -10.71
C ASN A 104 -4.82 -0.48 -10.00
N ILE A 105 -3.63 -0.86 -10.47
CA ILE A 105 -2.36 -0.24 -10.08
C ILE A 105 -2.12 0.93 -11.03
N TRP A 106 -2.14 2.15 -10.47
CA TRP A 106 -1.91 3.38 -11.19
C TRP A 106 -0.48 3.86 -10.99
N GLN A 107 0.11 4.45 -12.04
CA GLN A 107 1.46 5.00 -12.02
C GLN A 107 1.47 6.43 -12.55
N LEU A 108 2.08 7.34 -11.80
CA LEU A 108 2.41 8.70 -12.21
C LEU A 108 3.91 8.80 -12.51
N ASP A 109 4.25 9.37 -13.68
CA ASP A 109 5.58 9.90 -13.96
C ASP A 109 5.72 11.26 -13.23
N VAL A 110 6.43 11.24 -12.10
CA VAL A 110 6.55 12.40 -11.21
C VAL A 110 7.26 13.57 -11.92
N ASP A 111 8.24 13.30 -12.77
CA ASP A 111 8.99 14.33 -13.46
C ASP A 111 8.13 15.13 -14.44
N ARG A 112 7.16 14.46 -15.09
CA ARG A 112 6.22 15.04 -16.04
C ARG A 112 4.98 15.65 -15.39
N ALA A 113 4.72 15.33 -14.14
CA ALA A 113 3.54 15.86 -13.44
C ALA A 113 3.63 17.39 -13.30
N PRO A 114 2.52 18.15 -13.51
CA PRO A 114 2.50 19.59 -13.30
C PRO A 114 2.94 19.97 -11.88
N SER A 115 3.65 21.10 -11.74
CA SER A 115 4.10 21.63 -10.45
C SER A 115 3.69 23.08 -10.20
N ASP A 116 2.90 23.66 -11.10
CA ASP A 116 2.40 25.02 -11.04
C ASP A 116 1.02 25.17 -10.37
N HIS A 117 0.69 24.19 -9.52
CA HIS A 117 -0.60 24.13 -8.85
C HIS A 117 -0.82 25.28 -7.85
N ARG A 118 -1.96 25.93 -7.94
CA ARG A 118 -2.40 26.91 -6.96
C ARG A 118 -3.19 26.21 -5.83
N PHE A 119 -2.55 26.09 -4.67
CA PHE A 119 -3.17 25.48 -3.48
C PHE A 119 -4.35 26.31 -2.98
N ARG A 120 -5.43 25.63 -2.65
CA ARG A 120 -6.60 26.18 -1.97
C ARG A 120 -6.56 25.95 -0.47
N HIS A 121 -5.91 24.86 -0.07
CA HIS A 121 -5.80 24.44 1.32
C HIS A 121 -4.33 24.25 1.71
N ARG A 122 -4.06 24.45 3.00
CA ARG A 122 -2.72 24.19 3.53
C ARG A 122 -2.50 22.68 3.64
N VAL A 123 -1.50 22.17 2.93
CA VAL A 123 -1.01 20.81 3.05
C VAL A 123 0.36 20.84 3.69
N SER A 124 0.59 20.01 4.67
CA SER A 124 1.88 19.87 5.37
C SER A 124 2.19 18.41 5.65
N ILE A 125 3.48 18.09 5.81
CA ILE A 125 3.87 16.79 6.34
C ILE A 125 3.74 16.88 7.85
N ASP A 126 3.01 15.93 8.43
CA ASP A 126 2.87 15.78 9.88
C ASP A 126 3.71 14.61 10.38
N THR A 127 4.27 14.78 11.56
CA THR A 127 5.11 13.78 12.23
C THR A 127 4.64 13.51 13.67
N ASP A 128 3.54 14.12 14.11
CA ASP A 128 2.95 13.83 15.42
C ASP A 128 2.05 12.58 15.31
N PRO A 129 2.51 11.41 15.77
CA PRO A 129 1.75 10.18 15.65
C PRO A 129 0.42 10.25 16.41
N LYS A 130 0.35 11.01 17.50
CA LYS A 130 -0.87 11.11 18.31
C LYS A 130 -1.98 11.91 17.63
N GLU A 131 -1.63 12.96 16.89
CA GLU A 131 -2.61 13.74 16.13
C GLU A 131 -3.13 12.94 14.94
N ILE A 132 -2.21 12.29 14.21
CA ILE A 132 -2.55 11.41 13.09
C ILE A 132 -3.43 10.24 13.56
N GLU A 133 -3.04 9.56 14.66
CA GLU A 133 -3.79 8.44 15.24
C GLU A 133 -5.22 8.87 15.62
N ARG A 134 -5.38 9.99 16.32
CA ARG A 134 -6.71 10.51 16.67
C ARG A 134 -7.59 10.72 15.44
N PHE A 135 -7.02 11.27 14.37
CA PHE A 135 -7.75 11.45 13.11
C PHE A 135 -8.11 10.10 12.48
N MET A 136 -7.14 9.20 12.32
CA MET A 136 -7.32 7.89 11.69
C MET A 136 -8.37 7.05 12.45
N VAL A 137 -8.22 6.87 13.76
CA VAL A 137 -9.15 6.09 14.58
C VAL A 137 -10.56 6.69 14.57
N SER A 138 -10.70 8.01 14.53
CA SER A 138 -12.02 8.66 14.47
C SER A 138 -12.72 8.48 13.12
N THR A 139 -11.99 8.23 12.05
CA THR A 139 -12.49 8.16 10.67
C THR A 139 -12.45 6.75 10.08
N GLN A 140 -11.56 5.92 10.58
CA GLN A 140 -11.31 4.53 10.20
C GLN A 140 -10.99 3.72 11.46
N PRO A 141 -11.99 3.35 12.27
CA PRO A 141 -11.77 2.74 13.60
C PRO A 141 -11.12 1.35 13.54
N GLU A 142 -11.13 0.70 12.38
CA GLU A 142 -10.43 -0.56 12.11
C GLU A 142 -8.91 -0.41 11.96
N THR A 143 -8.41 0.81 11.79
CA THR A 143 -6.98 1.04 11.58
C THR A 143 -6.15 0.62 12.79
N ASN A 144 -5.10 -0.15 12.56
CA ASN A 144 -4.12 -0.51 13.58
C ASN A 144 -3.33 0.74 14.04
N PRO A 145 -3.51 1.23 15.29
CA PRO A 145 -2.84 2.45 15.74
C PRO A 145 -1.31 2.30 15.83
N ARG A 146 -0.80 1.08 16.06
CA ARG A 146 0.65 0.82 16.15
C ARG A 146 1.35 1.06 14.82
N TRP A 147 0.67 0.76 13.70
CA TRP A 147 1.19 0.96 12.36
C TRP A 147 1.61 2.41 12.11
N ILE A 148 0.85 3.40 12.59
CA ILE A 148 1.13 4.84 12.37
C ILE A 148 2.52 5.21 12.90
N SER A 149 2.83 4.79 14.13
CA SER A 149 4.13 5.04 14.77
C SER A 149 5.27 4.32 14.04
N VAL A 150 5.01 3.11 13.57
CA VAL A 150 6.00 2.30 12.83
C VAL A 150 6.30 2.94 11.48
N ALA A 151 5.28 3.30 10.69
CA ALA A 151 5.44 3.96 9.40
C ALA A 151 6.25 5.26 9.51
N LEU A 152 5.94 6.11 10.49
CA LEU A 152 6.71 7.34 10.74
C LEU A 152 8.17 7.04 11.13
N LYS A 153 8.42 6.03 11.96
CA LYS A 153 9.76 5.58 12.36
C LYS A 153 10.58 5.10 11.16
N HIS A 154 9.96 4.38 10.22
CA HIS A 154 10.60 3.89 9.00
C HIS A 154 10.75 4.96 7.91
N GLY A 155 10.24 6.15 8.16
CA GLY A 155 10.48 7.31 7.30
C GLY A 155 9.35 7.64 6.35
N ASP A 156 8.21 6.97 6.46
CA ASP A 156 7.02 7.30 5.72
C ASP A 156 6.54 8.71 6.00
N LYS A 157 5.91 9.32 5.03
CA LYS A 157 5.45 10.71 5.13
C LYS A 157 3.94 10.77 5.11
N CYS A 158 3.41 11.36 6.17
CA CYS A 158 2.00 11.64 6.29
C CYS A 158 1.72 13.07 5.83
N PHE A 159 1.02 13.22 4.71
CA PHE A 159 0.56 14.51 4.19
C PHE A 159 -0.81 14.80 4.76
N VAL A 160 -0.94 15.86 5.53
CA VAL A 160 -2.20 16.28 6.13
C VAL A 160 -2.69 17.58 5.51
N THR A 161 -3.98 17.65 5.25
CA THR A 161 -4.68 18.89 4.86
C THR A 161 -5.45 19.39 6.06
N ARG A 162 -5.26 20.69 6.40
CA ARG A 162 -5.95 21.31 7.54
C ARG A 162 -6.88 22.44 7.09
N ILE A 163 -8.04 22.48 7.74
CA ILE A 163 -8.98 23.62 7.73
C ILE A 163 -9.20 24.00 9.21
N ASP A 164 -9.05 25.27 9.54
CA ASP A 164 -9.18 25.79 10.90
C ASP A 164 -8.33 25.01 11.93
N ASN A 165 -7.08 24.71 11.55
CA ASN A 165 -6.10 23.91 12.31
C ASN A 165 -6.49 22.44 12.58
N ARG A 166 -7.62 21.96 12.09
CA ARG A 166 -8.08 20.58 12.20
C ARG A 166 -7.66 19.79 10.95
N ILE A 167 -7.17 18.58 11.13
CA ILE A 167 -6.94 17.64 10.03
C ILE A 167 -8.30 17.24 9.42
N VAL A 168 -8.43 17.40 8.11
CA VAL A 168 -9.65 17.06 7.34
C VAL A 168 -9.36 16.09 6.19
N GLY A 169 -8.08 15.88 5.89
CA GLY A 169 -7.64 14.93 4.88
C GLY A 169 -6.21 14.50 5.13
N ILE A 170 -5.90 13.27 4.75
CA ILE A 170 -4.62 12.61 4.98
C ILE A 170 -4.24 11.76 3.77
N ALA A 171 -2.96 11.62 3.51
CA ALA A 171 -2.41 10.61 2.60
C ALA A 171 -0.98 10.25 3.02
N TRP A 172 -0.62 9.00 2.83
CA TRP A 172 0.70 8.48 3.15
C TRP A 172 1.53 8.25 1.91
N VAL A 173 2.84 8.30 2.09
CA VAL A 173 3.82 8.00 1.05
C VAL A 173 5.00 7.26 1.66
N THR A 174 5.24 6.06 1.18
CA THR A 174 6.49 5.31 1.35
C THR A 174 7.43 5.63 0.20
N ILE A 175 8.72 5.86 0.46
CA ILE A 175 9.74 6.12 -0.55
C ILE A 175 10.88 5.12 -0.42
N VAL A 176 11.15 4.39 -1.51
CA VAL A 176 12.30 3.49 -1.61
C VAL A 176 13.07 3.78 -2.90
N GLY A 177 14.26 4.35 -2.76
CA GLY A 177 15.05 4.79 -3.90
C GLY A 177 14.34 5.87 -4.73
N SER A 178 14.07 5.59 -6.00
CA SER A 178 13.40 6.50 -6.95
C SER A 178 11.90 6.23 -7.12
N ILE A 179 11.33 5.34 -6.32
CA ILE A 179 9.93 4.93 -6.39
C ILE A 179 9.22 5.30 -5.08
N ALA A 180 7.99 5.77 -5.20
CA ALA A 180 7.09 6.00 -4.07
C ALA A 180 5.79 5.21 -4.26
N ARG A 181 5.24 4.71 -3.16
CA ARG A 181 3.88 4.19 -3.06
C ARG A 181 3.04 5.14 -2.23
N SER A 182 1.87 5.50 -2.72
CA SER A 182 0.89 6.28 -1.97
C SER A 182 -0.25 5.38 -1.51
N TYR A 183 -0.64 5.56 -0.27
CA TYR A 183 -1.68 4.75 0.36
C TYR A 183 -2.40 5.56 1.45
N GLY A 184 -3.45 5.00 2.05
CA GLY A 184 -4.15 5.60 3.17
C GLY A 184 -4.73 7.00 2.89
N LEU A 185 -5.15 7.27 1.63
CA LEU A 185 -5.77 8.53 1.28
C LEU A 185 -7.20 8.59 1.80
N PHE A 186 -7.46 9.54 2.67
CA PHE A 186 -8.79 9.78 3.22
C PHE A 186 -9.09 11.29 3.31
N VAL A 187 -10.34 11.65 3.00
CA VAL A 187 -10.91 13.00 3.22
C VAL A 187 -12.24 12.85 3.93
N GLU A 188 -12.40 13.54 5.06
CA GLU A 188 -13.67 13.53 5.81
C GLU A 188 -14.85 13.85 4.88
N PRO A 189 -15.98 13.12 4.98
CA PRO A 189 -17.10 13.22 4.04
C PRO A 189 -17.60 14.66 3.81
N GLN A 190 -17.71 15.47 4.86
CA GLN A 190 -18.19 16.84 4.77
C GLN A 190 -17.24 17.82 4.06
N PHE A 191 -15.96 17.44 3.89
CA PHE A 191 -14.94 18.23 3.19
C PHE A 191 -14.61 17.69 1.79
N ARG A 192 -15.31 16.66 1.34
CA ARG A 192 -15.16 16.15 -0.03
C ARG A 192 -15.62 17.19 -1.06
N ARG A 193 -15.13 17.07 -2.29
CA ARG A 193 -15.39 17.98 -3.41
C ARG A 193 -14.86 19.41 -3.25
N MET A 194 -14.12 19.71 -2.20
CA MET A 194 -13.48 21.00 -1.98
C MET A 194 -12.10 21.15 -2.63
N GLY A 195 -11.61 20.11 -3.31
CA GLY A 195 -10.28 20.11 -3.96
C GLY A 195 -9.13 19.61 -3.08
N ILE A 196 -9.41 19.16 -1.86
CA ILE A 196 -8.42 18.70 -0.88
C ILE A 196 -7.54 17.59 -1.44
N MET A 197 -8.13 16.61 -2.14
CA MET A 197 -7.41 15.50 -2.74
C MET A 197 -6.40 15.97 -3.80
N ASN A 198 -6.79 17.00 -4.58
CA ASN A 198 -5.92 17.58 -5.59
C ASN A 198 -4.75 18.35 -4.95
N ASP A 199 -5.00 19.17 -3.94
CA ASP A 199 -3.97 19.89 -3.18
C ASP A 199 -2.99 18.89 -2.54
N ASN A 200 -3.49 17.82 -1.95
CA ASN A 200 -2.68 16.78 -1.33
C ASN A 200 -1.82 16.03 -2.36
N LEU A 201 -2.37 15.66 -3.52
CA LEU A 201 -1.60 15.03 -4.59
C LEU A 201 -0.47 15.95 -5.08
N GLN A 202 -0.76 17.23 -5.31
CA GLN A 202 0.24 18.19 -5.78
C GLN A 202 1.35 18.43 -4.75
N ALA A 203 1.01 18.49 -3.46
CA ALA A 203 2.00 18.58 -2.39
C ALA A 203 2.95 17.37 -2.39
N ARG A 204 2.40 16.15 -2.58
CA ARG A 204 3.20 14.92 -2.72
C ARG A 204 4.10 14.99 -3.96
N VAL A 205 3.57 15.39 -5.12
CA VAL A 205 4.36 15.53 -6.35
C VAL A 205 5.54 16.48 -6.15
N ILE A 206 5.31 17.67 -5.61
CA ILE A 206 6.37 18.66 -5.32
C ILE A 206 7.43 18.06 -4.38
N TYR A 207 6.98 17.39 -3.33
CA TYR A 207 7.86 16.75 -2.35
C TYR A 207 8.71 15.64 -2.99
N LEU A 208 8.10 14.80 -3.83
CA LEU A 208 8.77 13.70 -4.52
C LEU A 208 9.80 14.20 -5.54
N LYS A 209 9.46 15.24 -6.32
CA LYS A 209 10.40 15.90 -7.25
C LYS A 209 11.64 16.40 -6.51
N ALA A 210 11.47 17.08 -5.39
CA ALA A 210 12.58 17.59 -4.57
C ALA A 210 13.50 16.46 -4.05
N ARG A 211 13.04 15.22 -4.02
CA ARG A 211 13.79 14.02 -3.60
C ARG A 211 14.26 13.14 -4.74
N ARG A 212 14.08 13.58 -5.99
CA ARG A 212 14.45 12.81 -7.20
C ARG A 212 13.75 11.44 -7.25
N VAL A 213 12.52 11.39 -6.76
CA VAL A 213 11.63 10.25 -6.95
C VAL A 213 10.92 10.42 -8.28
N HIS A 214 11.02 9.43 -9.15
CA HIS A 214 10.55 9.51 -10.53
C HIS A 214 9.19 8.86 -10.74
N THR A 215 8.80 7.96 -9.85
CA THR A 215 7.58 7.16 -9.98
C THR A 215 6.75 7.21 -8.71
N LEU A 216 5.46 7.51 -8.83
CA LEU A 216 4.46 7.35 -7.77
C LEU A 216 3.46 6.27 -8.17
N ILE A 217 3.19 5.33 -7.27
CA ILE A 217 2.26 4.21 -7.47
C ILE A 217 1.09 4.37 -6.51
N ASN A 218 -0.12 4.08 -6.98
CA ASN A 218 -1.35 4.03 -6.19
C ASN A 218 -2.15 2.77 -6.54
N GLU A 219 -2.88 2.21 -5.59
CA GLU A 219 -3.86 1.15 -5.83
C GLU A 219 -5.27 1.69 -5.60
N ILE A 220 -6.17 1.46 -6.56
CA ILE A 220 -7.54 1.98 -6.51
C ILE A 220 -8.50 0.88 -6.98
N ALA A 221 -9.49 0.56 -6.15
CA ALA A 221 -10.57 -0.35 -6.53
C ALA A 221 -11.24 0.12 -7.82
N GLU A 222 -11.54 -0.80 -8.74
CA GLU A 222 -12.25 -0.47 -9.99
C GLU A 222 -13.64 0.15 -9.71
N SER A 223 -14.26 -0.24 -8.61
CA SER A 223 -15.52 0.34 -8.12
C SER A 223 -15.40 1.80 -7.67
N ASN A 224 -14.19 2.27 -7.31
CA ASN A 224 -13.95 3.66 -6.86
C ASN A 224 -13.73 4.61 -8.03
N ILE A 225 -14.81 4.84 -8.80
CA ILE A 225 -14.80 5.70 -9.99
C ILE A 225 -14.32 7.13 -9.70
N ALA A 226 -14.62 7.67 -8.53
CA ALA A 226 -14.23 9.04 -8.16
C ALA A 226 -12.71 9.17 -8.05
N SER A 227 -12.05 8.25 -7.37
CA SER A 227 -10.59 8.22 -7.25
C SER A 227 -9.92 7.92 -8.58
N SER A 228 -10.43 6.95 -9.36
CA SER A 228 -9.91 6.61 -10.68
C SER A 228 -9.91 7.81 -11.63
N LYS A 229 -11.03 8.54 -11.73
CA LYS A 229 -11.11 9.77 -12.54
C LYS A 229 -10.18 10.88 -12.05
N HIS A 230 -9.93 10.94 -10.74
CA HIS A 230 -9.02 11.94 -10.17
C HIS A 230 -7.57 11.69 -10.60
N VAL A 231 -7.08 10.46 -10.44
CA VAL A 231 -5.70 10.11 -10.80
C VAL A 231 -5.47 10.11 -12.30
N GLU A 232 -6.45 9.65 -13.10
CA GLU A 232 -6.41 9.74 -14.57
C GLU A 232 -6.26 11.20 -15.03
N LYS A 233 -7.04 12.13 -14.46
CA LYS A 233 -6.93 13.56 -14.74
C LYS A 233 -5.57 14.14 -14.32
N ALA A 234 -4.92 13.58 -13.32
CA ALA A 234 -3.58 13.94 -12.90
C ALA A 234 -2.47 13.40 -13.82
N GLY A 235 -2.83 12.58 -14.81
CA GLY A 235 -1.90 11.97 -15.78
C GLY A 235 -1.37 10.60 -15.34
N GLU A 236 -1.97 9.97 -14.34
CA GLU A 236 -1.64 8.60 -13.99
C GLU A 236 -2.18 7.62 -15.05
N ARG A 237 -1.52 6.50 -15.20
CA ARG A 237 -1.92 5.42 -16.11
C ARG A 237 -1.96 4.08 -15.38
N ILE A 238 -2.86 3.20 -15.80
CA ILE A 238 -2.92 1.83 -15.29
C ILE A 238 -1.70 1.05 -15.82
N VAL A 239 -0.99 0.38 -14.92
CA VAL A 239 0.20 -0.42 -15.23
C VAL A 239 0.07 -1.87 -14.77
N GLY A 240 -0.94 -2.18 -13.97
CA GLY A 240 -1.18 -3.52 -13.47
C GLY A 240 -2.53 -3.64 -12.77
N LYS A 241 -2.78 -4.82 -12.24
CA LYS A 241 -3.97 -5.13 -11.45
C LYS A 241 -3.61 -5.87 -10.17
N LEU A 242 -4.41 -5.64 -9.13
CA LEU A 242 -4.52 -6.44 -7.92
C LEU A 242 -5.95 -6.99 -7.82
N TYR A 243 -6.09 -8.09 -7.13
CA TYR A 243 -7.38 -8.68 -6.82
C TYR A 243 -7.50 -8.81 -5.30
N LEU A 244 -8.58 -8.27 -4.76
CA LEU A 244 -8.95 -8.43 -3.35
C LEU A 244 -9.86 -9.66 -3.25
N TYR A 245 -9.36 -10.72 -2.65
CA TYR A 245 -10.09 -11.94 -2.37
C TYR A 245 -10.73 -11.88 -1.00
N THR A 246 -11.99 -12.31 -0.92
CA THR A 246 -12.66 -12.58 0.34
C THR A 246 -12.67 -14.07 0.56
N THR A 247 -11.91 -14.57 1.50
CA THR A 247 -11.91 -15.99 1.81
C THR A 247 -13.15 -16.32 2.64
N PRO A 248 -13.93 -17.36 2.26
CA PRO A 248 -15.04 -17.79 3.10
C PRO A 248 -14.54 -18.28 4.45
N ALA A 249 -15.34 -18.01 5.49
CA ALA A 249 -15.11 -18.47 6.85
C ALA A 249 -15.17 -20.02 6.96
#